data_404535d82c8d55fb535366c89561207c
#
_entry.id   404535d82c8d55fb535366c89561207c
#
_cell.length_a   1.000
_cell.length_b   1.000
_cell.length_c   1.000
_cell.angle_alpha   90.00
_cell.angle_beta   90.00
_cell.angle_gamma   90.00
#
_symmetry.space_group_name_H-M   'P 1'
#
loop_
_entity.id
_entity.type
_entity.pdbx_description
1 polymer ?
#
loop_
_entity_poly.entity_id
_entity_poly.type
_entity_poly.pdbx_seq_one_letter_code
_entity_poly.pdbx_strand_id
1 'polypeptide(L)'
;MAKKGLITTSDLERMRVRGGKSGRKNIGRVKTCVFHPKEKRCIGFIVKRPDLLWMFHRKDVFVALDEFEFVDGRIVVAPESKMSGPAACKRMGLNWDSCILWSGLPLMVDEETAIGTVGTVTFSRITGDIESVVASNGVTSRYLLGTLEVPADCILGFRRGMGVDLSAGDAAAGSESEQTFKGAILVSDDVWELQPEGGWAEAAGEFTAKAQAKIQEATD
;
A
#
# COMPACT_ATOMS: atom_id res chain seq x y z
N MET A 1 3.72 -0.69 -20.18
CA MET A 1 2.30 -0.24 -20.43
C MET A 1 1.54 -0.37 -19.14
N ALA A 2 1.06 0.74 -18.54
CA ALA A 2 0.22 0.66 -17.34
C ALA A 2 -1.04 -0.18 -17.64
N LYS A 3 -1.24 -1.28 -16.92
CA LYS A 3 -2.46 -2.10 -17.05
C LYS A 3 -3.67 -1.21 -16.75
N LYS A 4 -4.55 -1.04 -17.73
CA LYS A 4 -5.71 -0.15 -17.69
C LYS A 4 -6.60 -0.53 -16.49
N GLY A 5 -6.67 0.35 -15.46
CA GLY A 5 -7.52 0.14 -14.28
C GLY A 5 -6.78 -0.21 -12.98
N LEU A 6 -5.47 -0.44 -13.02
CA LEU A 6 -4.66 -0.62 -11.81
C LEU A 6 -4.18 0.72 -11.26
N ILE A 7 -4.01 0.77 -9.95
CA ILE A 7 -3.45 1.91 -9.21
C ILE A 7 -2.61 1.37 -8.06
N THR A 8 -1.61 2.13 -7.66
CA THR A 8 -0.76 1.78 -6.53
C THR A 8 -1.09 2.59 -5.28
N THR A 9 -0.78 2.04 -4.10
CA THR A 9 -0.88 2.81 -2.85
C THR A 9 -0.01 4.06 -2.89
N SER A 10 1.16 3.99 -3.51
CA SER A 10 2.08 5.13 -3.67
C SER A 10 1.50 6.24 -4.56
N ASP A 11 0.74 5.89 -5.60
CA ASP A 11 0.05 6.88 -6.44
C ASP A 11 -1.05 7.61 -5.67
N LEU A 12 -1.76 6.89 -4.79
CA LEU A 12 -2.82 7.45 -3.96
C LEU A 12 -2.27 8.30 -2.82
N GLU A 13 -1.16 7.89 -2.23
CA GLU A 13 -0.56 8.60 -1.10
C GLU A 13 -0.31 10.06 -1.43
N ARG A 14 -0.71 10.93 -0.50
CA ARG A 14 -0.63 12.39 -0.64
C ARG A 14 -1.52 13.01 -1.72
N MET A 15 -2.30 12.21 -2.50
CA MET A 15 -3.30 12.76 -3.41
C MET A 15 -4.25 13.70 -2.69
N ARG A 16 -4.61 14.80 -3.36
CA ARG A 16 -5.59 15.75 -2.83
C ARG A 16 -7.00 15.18 -2.98
N VAL A 17 -7.75 15.23 -1.89
CA VAL A 17 -9.14 14.78 -1.82
C VAL A 17 -10.04 16.00 -1.72
N ARG A 18 -11.00 16.07 -2.62
CA ARG A 18 -12.01 17.13 -2.69
C ARG A 18 -13.40 16.52 -2.52
N GLY A 19 -14.38 17.36 -2.18
CA GLY A 19 -15.75 16.93 -2.01
C GLY A 19 -16.72 18.09 -1.93
N GLY A 20 -17.94 17.82 -1.42
CA GLY A 20 -19.04 18.77 -1.38
C GLY A 20 -19.79 18.83 -2.70
N LYS A 21 -20.96 19.50 -2.73
CA LYS A 21 -21.88 19.55 -3.87
C LYS A 21 -21.23 19.99 -5.20
N SER A 22 -20.16 20.78 -5.16
CA SER A 22 -19.44 21.29 -6.35
C SER A 22 -18.07 20.63 -6.54
N GLY A 23 -17.68 19.64 -5.73
CA GLY A 23 -16.34 19.04 -5.78
C GLY A 23 -15.18 19.98 -5.43
N ARG A 24 -15.47 21.20 -4.95
CA ARG A 24 -14.46 22.26 -4.72
C ARG A 24 -13.93 22.28 -3.30
N LYS A 25 -14.65 21.69 -2.34
CA LYS A 25 -14.26 21.70 -0.92
C LYS A 25 -13.01 20.85 -0.72
N ASN A 26 -11.97 21.41 -0.14
CA ASN A 26 -10.79 20.65 0.25
C ASN A 26 -11.12 19.78 1.47
N ILE A 27 -11.05 18.47 1.33
CA ILE A 27 -11.25 17.48 2.40
C ILE A 27 -9.91 17.22 3.09
N GLY A 28 -8.84 16.98 2.31
CA GLY A 28 -7.52 16.67 2.84
C GLY A 28 -6.63 16.01 1.81
N ARG A 29 -5.77 15.09 2.31
CA ARG A 29 -4.89 14.26 1.47
C ARG A 29 -4.98 12.80 1.91
N VAL A 30 -4.84 11.89 0.97
CA VAL A 30 -4.75 10.45 1.28
C VAL A 30 -3.55 10.23 2.19
N LYS A 31 -3.76 9.50 3.28
CA LYS A 31 -2.75 9.12 4.27
C LYS A 31 -2.29 7.68 4.07
N THR A 32 -3.24 6.75 3.94
CA THR A 32 -2.97 5.33 3.79
C THR A 32 -4.21 4.59 3.28
N CYS A 33 -4.00 3.44 2.62
CA CYS A 33 -5.08 2.56 2.20
C CYS A 33 -5.50 1.60 3.32
N VAL A 34 -6.76 1.18 3.29
CA VAL A 34 -7.36 0.23 4.23
C VAL A 34 -7.79 -1.01 3.45
N PHE A 35 -7.48 -2.18 3.99
CA PHE A 35 -7.71 -3.46 3.34
C PHE A 35 -8.74 -4.31 4.08
N HIS A 36 -9.37 -5.19 3.33
CA HIS A 36 -10.34 -6.14 3.84
C HIS A 36 -9.68 -7.13 4.83
N PRO A 37 -10.36 -7.52 5.93
CA PRO A 37 -9.76 -8.35 6.98
C PRO A 37 -9.45 -9.79 6.57
N LYS A 38 -10.06 -10.30 5.50
CA LYS A 38 -9.93 -11.68 5.05
C LYS A 38 -9.64 -11.84 3.56
N GLU A 39 -10.09 -10.89 2.74
CA GLU A 39 -9.92 -10.93 1.29
C GLU A 39 -8.72 -10.09 0.87
N LYS A 40 -8.08 -10.46 -0.22
CA LYS A 40 -6.99 -9.69 -0.84
C LYS A 40 -7.56 -8.50 -1.60
N ARG A 41 -8.11 -7.52 -0.87
CA ARG A 41 -8.83 -6.39 -1.45
C ARG A 41 -8.65 -5.11 -0.65
N CYS A 42 -8.35 -4.02 -1.34
CA CYS A 42 -8.45 -2.66 -0.79
C CYS A 42 -9.92 -2.26 -0.70
N ILE A 43 -10.36 -1.69 0.42
CA ILE A 43 -11.74 -1.23 0.63
C ILE A 43 -11.89 0.28 0.59
N GLY A 44 -10.79 1.01 0.63
CA GLY A 44 -10.77 2.46 0.63
C GLY A 44 -9.50 3.03 1.26
N PHE A 45 -9.53 4.29 1.63
CA PHE A 45 -8.37 4.97 2.19
C PHE A 45 -8.75 5.98 3.26
N ILE A 46 -7.80 6.21 4.16
CA ILE A 46 -7.88 7.23 5.20
C ILE A 46 -7.37 8.55 4.61
N VAL A 47 -8.10 9.62 4.86
CA VAL A 47 -7.78 10.99 4.45
C VAL A 47 -7.42 11.82 5.67
N LYS A 48 -6.20 12.30 5.71
CA LYS A 48 -5.74 13.28 6.71
C LYS A 48 -6.35 14.63 6.37
N ARG A 49 -7.12 15.19 7.30
CA ARG A 49 -7.74 16.49 7.15
C ARG A 49 -6.77 17.59 7.57
N PRO A 50 -6.80 18.76 6.91
CA PRO A 50 -5.99 19.89 7.34
C PRO A 50 -6.43 20.36 8.72
N ASP A 51 -5.46 20.74 9.54
CA ASP A 51 -5.72 21.31 10.86
C ASP A 51 -6.52 22.62 10.76
N LEU A 52 -7.36 22.88 11.75
CA LEU A 52 -8.11 24.11 11.85
C LEU A 52 -7.33 25.10 12.71
N LEU A 53 -7.04 26.30 12.17
CA LEU A 53 -6.37 27.37 12.89
C LEU A 53 -5.05 26.97 13.57
N TRP A 54 -4.27 26.06 12.98
CA TRP A 54 -2.95 25.60 13.44
C TRP A 54 -2.93 24.84 14.77
N MET A 55 -4.01 24.86 15.54
CA MET A 55 -4.06 24.27 16.89
C MET A 55 -5.06 23.13 17.03
N PHE A 56 -6.06 23.03 16.15
CA PHE A 56 -7.10 22.02 16.27
C PHE A 56 -6.92 20.92 15.23
N HIS A 57 -6.41 19.76 15.67
CA HIS A 57 -6.35 18.56 14.84
C HIS A 57 -7.75 18.05 14.53
N ARG A 58 -8.03 17.90 13.25
CA ARG A 58 -9.29 17.32 12.79
C ARG A 58 -9.11 15.82 12.62
N LYS A 59 -10.06 15.04 13.15
CA LYS A 59 -10.05 13.59 12.97
C LYS A 59 -9.96 13.23 11.47
N ASP A 60 -9.13 12.25 11.15
CA ASP A 60 -9.03 11.66 9.84
C ASP A 60 -10.39 11.09 9.44
N VAL A 61 -10.67 11.00 8.15
CA VAL A 61 -11.91 10.44 7.62
C VAL A 61 -11.59 9.30 6.67
N PHE A 62 -12.52 8.36 6.54
CA PHE A 62 -12.40 7.25 5.61
C PHE A 62 -13.26 7.49 4.38
N VAL A 63 -12.74 7.13 3.20
CA VAL A 63 -13.46 7.15 1.93
C VAL A 63 -13.37 5.75 1.32
N ALA A 64 -14.52 5.13 1.07
CA ALA A 64 -14.58 3.83 0.42
C ALA A 64 -14.34 3.94 -1.09
N LEU A 65 -13.92 2.83 -1.73
CA LEU A 65 -13.61 2.81 -3.17
C LEU A 65 -14.79 3.19 -4.05
N ASP A 66 -16.01 2.92 -3.60
CA ASP A 66 -17.26 3.22 -4.30
C ASP A 66 -17.79 4.64 -4.02
N GLU A 67 -17.10 5.43 -3.19
CA GLU A 67 -17.55 6.76 -2.76
C GLU A 67 -16.81 7.91 -3.44
N PHE A 68 -15.98 7.66 -4.44
CA PHE A 68 -15.25 8.73 -5.12
C PHE A 68 -15.00 8.45 -6.61
N GLU A 69 -14.65 9.50 -7.32
CA GLU A 69 -14.22 9.46 -8.71
C GLU A 69 -12.87 10.16 -8.88
N PHE A 70 -12.13 9.78 -9.93
CA PHE A 70 -10.93 10.51 -10.35
C PHE A 70 -11.31 11.56 -11.38
N VAL A 71 -11.10 12.81 -11.05
CA VAL A 71 -11.33 13.94 -11.95
C VAL A 71 -10.06 14.78 -12.01
N ASP A 72 -9.50 14.95 -13.19
CA ASP A 72 -8.27 15.75 -13.44
C ASP A 72 -7.11 15.42 -12.48
N GLY A 73 -6.83 14.12 -12.26
CA GLY A 73 -5.77 13.67 -11.37
C GLY A 73 -6.02 13.94 -9.88
N ARG A 74 -7.27 14.16 -9.48
CA ARG A 74 -7.70 14.39 -8.10
C ARG A 74 -8.80 13.42 -7.72
N ILE A 75 -8.91 13.15 -6.44
CA ILE A 75 -10.00 12.37 -5.87
C ILE A 75 -11.15 13.33 -5.53
N VAL A 76 -12.32 13.06 -6.09
CA VAL A 76 -13.55 13.81 -5.78
C VAL A 76 -14.54 12.85 -5.12
N VAL A 77 -14.82 13.12 -3.84
CA VAL A 77 -15.73 12.30 -3.03
C VAL A 77 -17.17 12.63 -3.37
N ALA A 78 -18.00 11.61 -3.51
CA ALA A 78 -19.42 11.72 -3.76
C ALA A 78 -20.12 12.57 -2.67
N PRO A 79 -21.07 13.45 -3.03
CA PRO A 79 -21.71 14.35 -2.08
C PRO A 79 -22.47 13.64 -0.95
N GLU A 80 -22.98 12.46 -1.20
CA GLU A 80 -23.71 11.58 -0.27
C GLU A 80 -22.81 10.78 0.67
N SER A 81 -21.50 10.71 0.41
CA SER A 81 -20.57 9.98 1.26
C SER A 81 -20.51 10.57 2.67
N LYS A 82 -20.65 9.69 3.65
CA LYS A 82 -20.48 10.02 5.07
C LYS A 82 -19.01 10.15 5.47
N MET A 83 -18.10 9.71 4.60
CA MET A 83 -16.64 9.66 4.86
C MET A 83 -16.33 9.02 6.23
N SER A 84 -16.99 7.89 6.52
CA SER A 84 -16.92 7.21 7.82
C SER A 84 -16.61 5.72 7.62
N GLY A 85 -15.51 5.25 8.21
CA GLY A 85 -15.12 3.85 8.18
C GLY A 85 -16.20 2.91 8.72
N PRO A 86 -16.75 3.13 9.93
CA PRO A 86 -17.82 2.29 10.44
C PRO A 86 -19.07 2.28 9.56
N ALA A 87 -19.46 3.42 8.97
CA ALA A 87 -20.63 3.48 8.10
C ALA A 87 -20.41 2.74 6.77
N ALA A 88 -19.24 2.88 6.17
CA ALA A 88 -18.88 2.16 4.94
C ALA A 88 -18.75 0.65 5.21
N CYS A 89 -18.07 0.24 6.27
CA CYS A 89 -17.91 -1.17 6.63
C CYS A 89 -19.28 -1.82 6.93
N LYS A 90 -20.18 -1.14 7.64
CA LYS A 90 -21.53 -1.64 7.87
C LYS A 90 -22.29 -1.91 6.56
N ARG A 91 -22.12 -1.04 5.55
CA ARG A 91 -22.72 -1.22 4.21
C ARG A 91 -22.12 -2.44 3.49
N MET A 92 -20.82 -2.71 3.68
CA MET A 92 -20.11 -3.85 3.10
C MET A 92 -20.24 -5.14 3.93
N GLY A 93 -20.94 -5.15 5.05
CA GLY A 93 -21.08 -6.30 5.94
C GLY A 93 -19.79 -6.59 6.76
N LEU A 94 -18.93 -5.59 6.95
CA LEU A 94 -17.64 -5.70 7.63
C LEU A 94 -17.66 -5.03 9.00
N ASN A 95 -16.73 -5.45 9.87
CA ASN A 95 -16.41 -4.71 11.08
C ASN A 95 -15.22 -3.81 10.81
N TRP A 96 -15.35 -2.51 11.10
CA TRP A 96 -14.28 -1.51 10.93
C TRP A 96 -13.01 -1.89 11.70
N ASP A 97 -13.16 -2.32 12.95
CA ASP A 97 -12.02 -2.67 13.82
C ASP A 97 -11.27 -3.93 13.38
N SER A 98 -11.82 -4.70 12.46
CA SER A 98 -11.14 -5.85 11.84
C SER A 98 -10.39 -5.51 10.57
N CYS A 99 -10.62 -4.34 9.97
CA CYS A 99 -9.91 -3.91 8.77
C CYS A 99 -8.42 -3.66 9.05
N ILE A 100 -7.60 -3.74 7.99
CA ILE A 100 -6.16 -3.85 8.14
C ILE A 100 -5.45 -2.74 7.36
N LEU A 101 -4.38 -2.22 7.93
CA LEU A 101 -3.41 -1.36 7.24
C LEU A 101 -2.22 -2.22 6.83
N TRP A 102 -2.00 -2.43 5.54
CA TRP A 102 -0.92 -3.31 5.08
C TRP A 102 0.45 -2.64 5.05
N SER A 103 0.51 -1.33 4.90
CA SER A 103 1.77 -0.58 4.79
C SER A 103 2.68 -0.85 5.99
N GLY A 104 3.90 -1.30 5.73
CA GLY A 104 4.91 -1.58 6.75
C GLY A 104 4.72 -2.91 7.52
N LEU A 105 3.70 -3.72 7.19
CA LEU A 105 3.58 -5.06 7.77
C LEU A 105 4.66 -5.99 7.21
N PRO A 106 5.19 -6.94 8.00
CA PRO A 106 6.10 -7.94 7.50
C PRO A 106 5.40 -8.90 6.53
N LEU A 107 6.14 -9.27 5.48
CA LEU A 107 5.81 -10.34 4.56
C LEU A 107 6.50 -11.60 5.06
N MET A 108 5.74 -12.59 5.55
CA MET A 108 6.24 -13.81 6.19
C MET A 108 5.94 -15.01 5.33
N VAL A 109 6.94 -15.86 5.11
CA VAL A 109 6.77 -17.17 4.47
C VAL A 109 6.32 -18.20 5.52
N ASP A 110 6.94 -18.16 6.68
CA ASP A 110 6.62 -18.97 7.84
C ASP A 110 6.58 -18.14 9.14
N GLU A 111 6.62 -18.76 10.31
CA GLU A 111 6.55 -18.04 11.59
C GLU A 111 7.81 -17.24 11.93
N GLU A 112 8.95 -17.59 11.35
CA GLU A 112 10.27 -17.04 11.68
C GLU A 112 10.89 -16.27 10.51
N THR A 113 10.47 -16.54 9.27
CA THR A 113 11.12 -16.05 8.06
C THR A 113 10.35 -14.91 7.42
N ALA A 114 10.89 -13.71 7.53
CA ALA A 114 10.39 -12.51 6.86
C ALA A 114 11.20 -12.20 5.59
N ILE A 115 10.54 -12.02 4.46
CA ILE A 115 11.18 -11.61 3.18
C ILE A 115 11.26 -10.10 3.02
N GLY A 116 10.66 -9.35 3.92
CA GLY A 116 10.64 -7.88 3.90
C GLY A 116 9.37 -7.32 4.54
N THR A 117 9.06 -6.08 4.23
CA THR A 117 7.84 -5.42 4.66
C THR A 117 7.02 -4.94 3.46
N VAL A 118 5.70 -4.83 3.64
CA VAL A 118 4.83 -4.27 2.61
C VAL A 118 5.20 -2.80 2.35
N GLY A 119 5.70 -2.54 1.16
CA GLY A 119 5.95 -1.20 0.65
C GLY A 119 4.75 -0.67 -0.15
N THR A 120 4.74 -0.94 -1.45
CA THR A 120 3.66 -0.51 -2.35
C THR A 120 2.74 -1.67 -2.68
N VAL A 121 1.44 -1.44 -2.69
CA VAL A 121 0.43 -2.42 -3.11
C VAL A 121 -0.21 -1.94 -4.40
N THR A 122 -0.25 -2.81 -5.42
CA THR A 122 -0.95 -2.58 -6.69
C THR A 122 -2.30 -3.27 -6.63
N PHE A 123 -3.37 -2.56 -6.98
CA PHE A 123 -4.72 -3.10 -6.92
C PHE A 123 -5.64 -2.50 -7.99
N SER A 124 -6.73 -3.20 -8.27
CA SER A 124 -7.77 -2.73 -9.18
C SER A 124 -8.50 -1.52 -8.59
N ARG A 125 -8.54 -0.43 -9.32
CA ARG A 125 -9.25 0.79 -8.94
C ARG A 125 -10.77 0.60 -8.83
N ILE A 126 -11.32 -0.38 -9.53
CA ILE A 126 -12.77 -0.62 -9.61
C ILE A 126 -13.20 -1.60 -8.52
N THR A 127 -12.54 -2.75 -8.44
CA THR A 127 -12.94 -3.84 -7.52
C THR A 127 -12.17 -3.80 -6.21
N GLY A 128 -11.00 -3.17 -6.18
CA GLY A 128 -10.09 -3.17 -5.06
C GLY A 128 -9.20 -4.41 -4.99
N ASP A 129 -9.39 -5.41 -5.86
CA ASP A 129 -8.63 -6.65 -5.83
C ASP A 129 -7.14 -6.38 -6.00
N ILE A 130 -6.33 -7.00 -5.15
CA ILE A 130 -4.87 -6.84 -5.15
C ILE A 130 -4.29 -7.65 -6.29
N GLU A 131 -3.40 -7.03 -7.06
CA GLU A 131 -2.64 -7.66 -8.14
C GLU A 131 -1.25 -8.07 -7.66
N SER A 132 -0.57 -7.20 -6.93
CA SER A 132 0.78 -7.44 -6.42
C SER A 132 1.13 -6.57 -5.23
N VAL A 133 2.17 -6.97 -4.52
CA VAL A 133 2.77 -6.25 -3.41
C VAL A 133 4.26 -6.14 -3.63
N VAL A 134 4.78 -4.93 -3.56
CA VAL A 134 6.23 -4.68 -3.58
C VAL A 134 6.78 -4.81 -2.18
N ALA A 135 7.69 -5.75 -1.97
CA ALA A 135 8.43 -5.92 -0.73
C ALA A 135 9.49 -4.82 -0.59
N SER A 136 9.55 -4.20 0.58
CA SER A 136 10.58 -3.24 0.95
C SER A 136 11.48 -3.85 2.02
N ASN A 137 12.76 -4.04 1.69
CA ASN A 137 13.76 -4.65 2.59
C ASN A 137 14.69 -3.60 3.24
N GLY A 138 14.23 -2.35 3.34
CA GLY A 138 15.06 -1.25 3.76
C GLY A 138 15.91 -0.64 2.62
N VAL A 139 16.51 0.52 2.89
CA VAL A 139 17.20 1.32 1.86
C VAL A 139 18.40 0.57 1.27
N THR A 140 19.18 -0.11 2.10
CA THR A 140 20.43 -0.76 1.67
C THR A 140 20.20 -2.00 0.80
N SER A 141 19.27 -2.87 1.15
CA SER A 141 18.94 -4.04 0.34
C SER A 141 18.23 -3.70 -0.96
N ARG A 142 17.48 -2.61 -1.00
CA ARG A 142 16.81 -2.12 -2.21
C ARG A 142 17.80 -1.77 -3.32
N TYR A 143 18.97 -1.20 -2.95
CA TYR A 143 20.03 -0.89 -3.91
C TYR A 143 20.84 -2.11 -4.34
N LEU A 144 20.97 -3.11 -3.48
CA LEU A 144 21.82 -4.28 -3.75
C LEU A 144 21.06 -5.43 -4.43
N LEU A 145 19.81 -5.68 -4.02
CA LEU A 145 19.04 -6.87 -4.43
C LEU A 145 17.87 -6.55 -5.36
N GLY A 146 17.57 -5.27 -5.60
CA GLY A 146 16.43 -4.88 -6.40
C GLY A 146 15.11 -4.87 -5.61
N THR A 147 14.02 -4.80 -6.34
CA THR A 147 12.66 -4.73 -5.80
C THR A 147 11.97 -6.06 -6.02
N LEU A 148 11.53 -6.72 -4.94
CA LEU A 148 10.76 -7.96 -5.04
C LEU A 148 9.29 -7.62 -5.17
N GLU A 149 8.69 -7.93 -6.31
CA GLU A 149 7.25 -7.85 -6.53
C GLU A 149 6.61 -9.20 -6.30
N VAL A 150 5.74 -9.29 -5.27
CA VAL A 150 5.02 -10.50 -4.87
C VAL A 150 3.62 -10.45 -5.49
N PRO A 151 3.28 -11.32 -6.45
CA PRO A 151 1.95 -11.37 -7.05
C PRO A 151 0.89 -11.83 -6.03
N ALA A 152 -0.36 -11.43 -6.26
CA ALA A 152 -1.47 -11.76 -5.38
C ALA A 152 -1.67 -13.27 -5.15
N ASP A 153 -1.30 -14.09 -6.14
CA ASP A 153 -1.42 -15.55 -6.04
C ASP A 153 -0.49 -16.13 -4.98
N CYS A 154 0.68 -15.53 -4.77
CA CYS A 154 1.61 -15.91 -3.70
C CYS A 154 1.18 -15.41 -2.31
N ILE A 155 0.19 -14.53 -2.21
CA ILE A 155 -0.31 -14.05 -0.92
C ILE A 155 -1.34 -15.06 -0.38
N LEU A 156 -1.03 -15.72 0.72
CA LEU A 156 -1.92 -16.70 1.35
C LEU A 156 -2.99 -16.04 2.22
N GLY A 157 -2.66 -14.93 2.87
CA GLY A 157 -3.59 -14.24 3.75
C GLY A 157 -2.91 -13.29 4.73
N PHE A 158 -3.62 -13.03 5.81
CA PHE A 158 -3.18 -12.13 6.87
C PHE A 158 -3.27 -12.82 8.23
N ARG A 159 -2.18 -12.76 9.00
CA ARG A 159 -2.14 -13.17 10.41
C ARG A 159 -2.24 -11.94 11.30
N ARG A 160 -3.28 -11.89 12.11
CA ARG A 160 -3.49 -10.78 13.04
C ARG A 160 -2.51 -10.89 14.21
N GLY A 161 -1.67 -9.87 14.40
CA GLY A 161 -0.87 -9.71 15.62
C GLY A 161 -1.71 -9.08 16.74
N MET A 162 -1.23 -9.15 17.98
CA MET A 162 -1.85 -8.42 19.08
C MET A 162 -1.62 -6.92 18.90
N GLY A 163 -2.69 -6.17 18.70
CA GLY A 163 -2.83 -4.74 18.90
C GLY A 163 -2.39 -3.81 17.77
N VAL A 164 -3.32 -3.35 16.96
CA VAL A 164 -3.54 -1.94 16.63
C VAL A 164 -5.01 -1.77 16.32
N ASP A 165 -5.66 -1.01 17.16
CA ASP A 165 -7.01 -0.54 16.96
C ASP A 165 -6.99 0.63 15.97
N LEU A 166 -7.70 0.52 14.85
CA LEU A 166 -7.89 1.63 13.90
C LEU A 166 -8.67 2.80 14.51
N SER A 167 -9.35 2.55 15.63
CA SER A 167 -10.07 3.57 16.39
C SER A 167 -9.13 4.43 17.25
N ALA A 168 -7.90 3.98 17.51
CA ALA A 168 -6.88 4.75 18.23
C ALA A 168 -6.13 5.70 17.28
N GLY A 169 -6.84 6.48 16.49
CA GLY A 169 -6.29 7.40 15.49
C GLY A 169 -5.52 8.60 16.03
N ASP A 170 -5.06 8.60 17.28
CA ASP A 170 -4.32 9.70 17.90
C ASP A 170 -3.14 9.24 18.77
N ALA A 171 -2.73 7.99 18.72
CA ALA A 171 -1.59 7.54 19.50
C ALA A 171 -0.27 7.79 18.74
N ALA A 172 0.31 8.94 19.06
CA ALA A 172 1.74 9.21 19.20
C ALA A 172 2.68 8.78 18.08
N ALA A 173 3.04 9.72 17.24
CA ALA A 173 4.41 9.90 16.84
C ALA A 173 5.28 10.02 18.11
N GLY A 174 5.99 8.98 18.49
CA GLY A 174 6.96 9.07 19.59
C GLY A 174 7.06 7.81 20.43
N SER A 175 7.77 6.82 19.93
CA SER A 175 8.85 6.09 20.62
C SER A 175 9.30 4.91 19.76
N GLU A 176 10.55 4.96 19.34
CA GLU A 176 11.31 3.85 18.76
C GLU A 176 11.65 2.84 19.88
N SER A 177 10.69 2.12 20.40
CA SER A 177 10.97 0.97 21.26
C SER A 177 9.72 0.11 21.40
N GLU A 178 9.89 -1.14 20.96
CA GLU A 178 8.95 -2.23 20.88
C GLU A 178 8.22 -2.33 19.52
N GLN A 179 8.83 -3.08 18.63
CA GLN A 179 8.20 -3.67 17.46
C GLN A 179 7.14 -4.69 17.93
N THR A 180 6.04 -4.20 18.45
CA THR A 180 4.87 -5.03 18.69
C THR A 180 4.35 -5.42 17.30
N PHE A 181 4.50 -6.67 16.91
CA PHE A 181 4.08 -7.19 15.62
C PHE A 181 2.59 -6.93 15.40
N LYS A 182 2.31 -5.95 14.57
CA LYS A 182 0.94 -5.49 14.23
C LYS A 182 0.17 -6.48 13.37
N GLY A 183 0.70 -7.68 13.15
CA GLY A 183 0.26 -8.69 12.22
C GLY A 183 1.27 -8.92 11.12
N ALA A 184 0.99 -9.85 10.21
CA ALA A 184 1.85 -10.19 9.10
C ALA A 184 1.01 -10.57 7.88
N ILE A 185 1.51 -10.30 6.69
CA ILE A 185 1.01 -10.85 5.45
C ILE A 185 1.73 -12.18 5.23
N LEU A 186 0.97 -13.26 5.08
CA LEU A 186 1.51 -14.58 4.81
C LEU A 186 1.62 -14.80 3.32
N VAL A 187 2.76 -15.29 2.88
CA VAL A 187 3.07 -15.58 1.47
C VAL A 187 3.49 -17.03 1.31
N SER A 188 3.31 -17.60 0.12
CA SER A 188 3.73 -18.97 -0.18
C SER A 188 5.24 -19.08 -0.41
N ASP A 189 5.78 -20.29 -0.32
CA ASP A 189 7.19 -20.58 -0.61
C ASP A 189 7.59 -20.25 -2.05
N ASP A 190 6.62 -20.15 -2.97
CA ASP A 190 6.84 -19.79 -4.37
C ASP A 190 7.51 -18.42 -4.54
N VAL A 191 7.47 -17.58 -3.50
CA VAL A 191 8.16 -16.26 -3.51
C VAL A 191 9.67 -16.38 -3.67
N TRP A 192 10.27 -17.53 -3.34
CA TRP A 192 11.70 -17.79 -3.51
C TRP A 192 12.09 -18.01 -4.98
N GLU A 193 11.13 -18.34 -5.83
CA GLU A 193 11.33 -18.49 -7.29
C GLU A 193 11.23 -17.15 -8.02
N LEU A 194 10.72 -16.09 -7.36
CA LEU A 194 10.60 -14.77 -7.94
C LEU A 194 11.97 -14.09 -8.02
N GLN A 195 12.27 -13.52 -9.19
CA GLN A 195 13.50 -12.76 -9.38
C GLN A 195 13.26 -11.29 -8.99
N PRO A 196 14.14 -10.71 -8.14
CA PRO A 196 14.07 -9.28 -7.84
C PRO A 196 14.36 -8.45 -9.08
N GLU A 197 13.56 -7.42 -9.36
CA GLU A 197 13.79 -6.49 -10.47
C GLU A 197 14.68 -5.32 -10.04
N GLY A 198 15.65 -4.95 -10.87
CA GLY A 198 16.40 -3.69 -10.76
C GLY A 198 17.45 -3.60 -9.67
N GLY A 199 18.09 -4.69 -9.29
CA GLY A 199 19.22 -4.69 -8.34
C GLY A 199 20.57 -4.34 -8.99
N TRP A 200 21.55 -3.95 -8.16
CA TRP A 200 22.93 -3.70 -8.61
C TRP A 200 23.58 -4.92 -9.29
N ALA A 201 23.16 -6.12 -8.91
CA ALA A 201 23.60 -7.37 -9.54
C ALA A 201 23.13 -7.48 -11.00
N GLU A 202 21.91 -7.03 -11.30
CA GLU A 202 21.35 -6.97 -12.67
C GLU A 202 22.06 -5.89 -13.49
N ALA A 203 22.24 -4.70 -12.93
CA ALA A 203 22.99 -3.62 -13.57
C ALA A 203 24.46 -3.99 -13.82
N ALA A 204 25.12 -4.71 -12.90
CA ALA A 204 26.48 -5.22 -13.07
C ALA A 204 26.54 -6.32 -14.13
N GLY A 205 25.55 -7.21 -14.19
CA GLY A 205 25.40 -8.25 -15.21
C GLY A 205 25.24 -7.68 -16.62
N GLU A 206 24.36 -6.69 -16.80
CA GLU A 206 24.18 -5.98 -18.08
C GLU A 206 25.45 -5.21 -18.51
N PHE A 207 26.16 -4.58 -17.56
CA PHE A 207 27.42 -3.87 -17.85
C PHE A 207 28.52 -4.83 -18.32
N THR A 208 28.59 -6.01 -17.69
CA THR A 208 29.58 -7.04 -18.05
C THR A 208 29.25 -7.65 -19.41
N ALA A 209 27.98 -7.93 -19.69
CA ALA A 209 27.52 -8.45 -20.98
C ALA A 209 27.75 -7.46 -22.13
N LYS A 210 27.45 -6.16 -21.91
CA LYS A 210 27.72 -5.09 -22.89
C LYS A 210 29.23 -4.87 -23.12
N ALA A 211 30.05 -5.00 -22.09
CA ALA A 211 31.50 -4.90 -22.20
C ALA A 211 32.09 -6.09 -22.98
N GLN A 212 31.60 -7.31 -22.72
CA GLN A 212 32.04 -8.50 -23.46
C GLN A 212 31.61 -8.47 -24.95
N ALA A 213 30.37 -8.01 -25.22
CA ALA A 213 29.91 -7.84 -26.60
C ALA A 213 30.76 -6.83 -27.39
N LYS A 214 31.15 -5.70 -26.78
CA LYS A 214 32.04 -4.70 -27.41
C LYS A 214 33.45 -5.20 -27.66
N ILE A 215 33.97 -6.06 -26.78
CA ILE A 215 35.32 -6.64 -26.93
C ILE A 215 35.28 -7.65 -28.09
N GLN A 216 34.19 -8.40 -28.25
CA GLN A 216 34.01 -9.35 -29.34
C GLN A 216 33.88 -8.68 -30.72
N GLU A 217 33.12 -7.56 -30.80
CA GLU A 217 33.04 -6.74 -32.02
C GLU A 217 34.35 -6.03 -32.42
N ALA A 218 35.25 -5.81 -31.47
CA ALA A 218 36.56 -5.15 -31.75
C ALA A 218 37.64 -6.15 -32.15
N THR A 219 37.37 -7.46 -32.11
CA THR A 219 38.37 -8.53 -32.36
C THR A 219 38.11 -9.29 -33.68
N ASP A 220 36.94 -9.01 -34.32
CA ASP A 220 36.63 -9.43 -35.70
C ASP A 220 36.91 -8.30 -36.71
#